data_658ca387eb0b39063846d55545d01387
#
_entry.id   658ca387eb0b39063846d55545d01387
#
_cell.length_a   1.000
_cell.length_b   1.000
_cell.length_c   1.000
_cell.angle_alpha   90.00
_cell.angle_beta   90.00
_cell.angle_gamma   90.00
#
_symmetry.space_group_name_H-M   'P 1'
#
loop_
_entity.id
_entity.type
_entity.pdbx_description
1 polymer ?
#
loop_
_entity_poly.entity_id
_entity_poly.type
_entity_poly.pdbx_seq_one_letter_code
_entity_poly.pdbx_strand_id
1 'polypeptide(L)'
;MIKGIYQSARSLLAANKNMERISSNLANLNTVGFKREGLFSEILKSAGQSEVRSSVDASQGDIYETSNPLDFAITGEGLFTVKTTNGYEFTRKGNFRISDDGFLVDENGNPVVGKGGEINLQEYLNGEQSDIKVSAKGEISINDFHAADLLIVKVDDYERRKMGLNFSSTQDINDLAMETEFSVRQGYLEESNVNPMVELENMINVSKDYETAYKMVTYLDSSLEKTNDLGRI
;
A
#
# COMPACT_ATOMS: atom_id res chain seq x y z
N MET A 1 9.11 36.77 15.64
CA MET A 1 9.77 35.58 16.27
C MET A 1 8.80 34.40 16.43
N ILE A 2 7.65 34.53 17.09
CA ILE A 2 6.67 33.42 17.27
C ILE A 2 6.26 32.76 15.96
N LYS A 3 6.00 33.55 14.89
CA LYS A 3 5.67 33.00 13.56
C LYS A 3 6.80 32.14 12.97
N GLY A 4 8.07 32.51 13.23
CA GLY A 4 9.25 31.73 12.78
C GLY A 4 9.34 30.39 13.50
N ILE A 5 9.15 30.35 14.83
CA ILE A 5 9.14 29.11 15.62
C ILE A 5 8.03 28.21 15.16
N TYR A 6 6.81 28.74 14.97
CA TYR A 6 5.68 27.96 14.47
C TYR A 6 5.96 27.35 13.08
N GLN A 7 6.54 28.12 12.17
CA GLN A 7 6.91 27.64 10.84
C GLN A 7 7.98 26.54 10.90
N SER A 8 9.02 26.72 11.72
CA SER A 8 10.07 25.72 11.90
C SER A 8 9.54 24.44 12.56
N ALA A 9 8.64 24.56 13.54
CA ALA A 9 7.99 23.41 14.16
C ALA A 9 7.14 22.61 13.15
N ARG A 10 6.41 23.30 12.26
CA ARG A 10 5.68 22.64 11.16
C ARG A 10 6.62 21.93 10.19
N SER A 11 7.76 22.53 9.86
CA SER A 11 8.77 21.92 9.00
C SER A 11 9.36 20.65 9.65
N LEU A 12 9.63 20.67 10.96
CA LEU A 12 10.08 19.50 11.71
C LEU A 12 9.05 18.37 11.69
N LEU A 13 7.76 18.67 11.90
CA LEU A 13 6.68 17.68 11.84
C LEU A 13 6.53 17.09 10.43
N ALA A 14 6.64 17.93 9.40
CA ALA A 14 6.60 17.47 8.02
C ALA A 14 7.80 16.58 7.67
N ALA A 15 9.01 16.96 8.10
CA ALA A 15 10.20 16.15 7.91
C ALA A 15 10.10 14.80 8.62
N ASN A 16 9.55 14.75 9.84
CA ASN A 16 9.36 13.51 10.58
C ASN A 16 8.39 12.56 9.86
N LYS A 17 7.23 13.07 9.40
CA LYS A 17 6.28 12.27 8.61
C LYS A 17 6.90 11.75 7.31
N ASN A 18 7.72 12.57 6.65
CA ASN A 18 8.47 12.13 5.46
C ASN A 18 9.45 11.01 5.79
N MET A 19 10.17 11.12 6.90
CA MET A 19 11.10 10.10 7.36
C MET A 19 10.41 8.77 7.65
N GLU A 20 9.25 8.82 8.34
CA GLU A 20 8.42 7.64 8.62
C GLU A 20 7.98 6.95 7.33
N ARG A 21 7.52 7.72 6.35
CA ARG A 21 7.10 7.20 5.05
C ARG A 21 8.26 6.57 4.27
N ILE A 22 9.40 7.25 4.19
CA ILE A 22 10.59 6.72 3.51
C ILE A 22 11.06 5.43 4.18
N SER A 23 11.06 5.39 5.52
CA SER A 23 11.39 4.20 6.30
C SER A 23 10.42 3.05 6.02
N SER A 24 9.12 3.35 5.91
CA SER A 24 8.09 2.36 5.52
C SER A 24 8.35 1.82 4.12
N ASN A 25 8.65 2.68 3.14
CA ASN A 25 8.98 2.26 1.78
C ASN A 25 10.22 1.36 1.76
N LEU A 26 11.29 1.76 2.45
CA LEU A 26 12.52 0.97 2.52
C LEU A 26 12.34 -0.38 3.22
N ALA A 27 11.55 -0.42 4.29
CA ALA A 27 11.24 -1.67 4.99
C ALA A 27 10.46 -2.66 4.13
N ASN A 28 9.71 -2.17 3.13
CA ASN A 28 8.85 -2.97 2.26
C ASN A 28 9.41 -3.14 0.84
N LEU A 29 10.70 -2.95 0.63
CA LEU A 29 11.36 -3.17 -0.67
C LEU A 29 11.12 -4.56 -1.24
N ASN A 30 11.21 -5.58 -0.38
CA ASN A 30 11.07 -6.98 -0.76
C ASN A 30 9.66 -7.54 -0.48
N THR A 31 8.71 -6.67 -0.15
CA THR A 31 7.33 -7.10 0.12
C THR A 31 6.56 -7.20 -1.18
N VAL A 32 6.03 -8.40 -1.46
CA VAL A 32 5.23 -8.70 -2.65
C VAL A 32 4.06 -7.73 -2.78
N GLY A 33 3.87 -7.16 -3.96
CA GLY A 33 2.74 -6.29 -4.27
C GLY A 33 2.69 -4.97 -3.49
N PHE A 34 3.79 -4.60 -2.81
CA PHE A 34 3.84 -3.34 -2.08
C PHE A 34 3.86 -2.16 -3.05
N LYS A 35 3.06 -1.15 -2.75
CA LYS A 35 3.01 0.10 -3.50
C LYS A 35 3.62 1.24 -2.72
N ARG A 36 4.52 1.96 -3.37
CA ARG A 36 5.25 3.10 -2.82
C ARG A 36 4.31 4.17 -2.29
N GLU A 37 4.55 4.64 -1.08
CA GLU A 37 3.86 5.79 -0.52
C GLU A 37 4.55 7.09 -0.92
N GLY A 38 3.78 8.03 -1.47
CA GLY A 38 4.15 9.40 -1.70
C GLY A 38 3.52 10.35 -0.67
N LEU A 39 4.04 11.57 -0.53
CA LEU A 39 3.35 12.65 0.12
C LEU A 39 2.77 13.58 -0.93
N PHE A 40 1.47 13.77 -0.88
CA PHE A 40 0.78 14.80 -1.62
C PHE A 40 0.47 15.96 -0.67
N SER A 41 1.12 17.11 -0.84
CA SER A 41 0.77 18.32 -0.12
C SER A 41 -0.30 19.07 -0.91
N GLU A 42 -1.55 18.85 -0.58
CA GLU A 42 -2.64 19.67 -1.11
C GLU A 42 -2.66 20.99 -0.35
N ILE A 43 -2.25 22.07 -1.01
CA ILE A 43 -2.42 23.42 -0.48
C ILE A 43 -3.88 23.78 -0.72
N LEU A 44 -4.73 23.56 0.27
CA LEU A 44 -6.09 24.09 0.28
C LEU A 44 -6.00 25.62 0.32
N LYS A 45 -6.21 26.27 -0.83
CA LYS A 45 -6.17 27.71 -0.99
C LYS A 45 -7.20 28.47 -0.15
N SER A 46 -8.15 27.80 0.49
CA SER A 46 -9.30 28.43 1.14
C SER A 46 -9.23 28.63 2.64
N ALA A 47 -8.25 28.06 3.35
CA ALA A 47 -8.23 28.17 4.83
C ALA A 47 -6.84 28.29 5.50
N GLY A 48 -5.76 28.42 4.76
CA GLY A 48 -4.41 28.55 5.36
C GLY A 48 -3.95 27.30 6.12
N GLN A 49 -4.65 26.19 6.04
CA GLN A 49 -4.27 24.89 6.59
C GLN A 49 -3.78 24.00 5.46
N SER A 50 -2.52 23.63 5.51
CA SER A 50 -1.95 22.61 4.62
C SER A 50 -2.24 21.26 5.25
N GLU A 51 -3.16 20.49 4.69
CA GLU A 51 -3.32 19.08 5.01
C GLU A 51 -2.33 18.28 4.15
N VAL A 52 -1.50 17.51 4.80
CA VAL A 52 -0.59 16.59 4.11
C VAL A 52 -1.29 15.24 4.03
N ARG A 53 -1.71 14.85 2.84
CA ARG A 53 -2.27 13.52 2.57
C ARG A 53 -1.19 12.61 2.01
N SER A 54 -1.23 11.35 2.37
CA SER A 54 -0.42 10.33 1.72
C SER A 54 -1.07 9.95 0.40
N SER A 55 -0.26 9.81 -0.64
CA SER A 55 -0.67 9.23 -1.91
C SER A 55 0.02 7.89 -2.10
N VAL A 56 -0.60 6.99 -2.84
CA VAL A 56 0.00 5.71 -3.20
C VAL A 56 0.33 5.75 -4.69
N ASP A 57 1.55 5.35 -5.03
CA ASP A 57 1.96 5.17 -6.42
C ASP A 57 1.43 3.81 -6.90
N ALA A 58 0.41 3.84 -7.73
CA ALA A 58 -0.23 2.64 -8.25
C ALA A 58 0.53 2.00 -9.42
N SER A 59 1.66 2.56 -9.84
CA SER A 59 2.47 1.99 -10.93
C SER A 59 2.83 0.54 -10.66
N GLN A 60 2.87 -0.27 -11.71
CA GLN A 60 3.18 -1.69 -11.61
C GLN A 60 4.66 -1.88 -11.28
N GLY A 61 4.94 -2.79 -10.33
CA GLY A 61 6.27 -3.29 -10.04
C GLY A 61 6.71 -4.37 -11.05
N ASP A 62 7.95 -4.81 -10.97
CA ASP A 62 8.43 -5.91 -11.80
C ASP A 62 7.73 -7.22 -11.42
N ILE A 63 7.54 -8.09 -12.41
CA ILE A 63 6.89 -9.40 -12.21
C ILE A 63 7.96 -10.49 -12.34
N TYR A 64 8.09 -11.32 -11.33
CA TYR A 64 9.04 -12.43 -11.31
C TYR A 64 8.35 -13.78 -11.15
N GLU A 65 8.99 -14.83 -11.66
CA GLU A 65 8.47 -16.18 -11.61
C GLU A 65 8.83 -16.86 -10.29
N THR A 66 7.83 -17.49 -9.66
CA THR A 66 8.00 -18.26 -8.42
C THR A 66 7.79 -19.75 -8.63
N SER A 67 7.16 -20.15 -9.73
CA SER A 67 6.75 -21.53 -10.04
C SER A 67 5.77 -22.15 -9.02
N ASN A 68 5.28 -21.39 -8.04
CA ASN A 68 4.23 -21.87 -7.13
C ASN A 68 2.87 -21.68 -7.80
N PRO A 69 2.04 -22.72 -7.95
CA PRO A 69 0.76 -22.65 -8.66
C PRO A 69 -0.28 -21.76 -7.96
N LEU A 70 -0.09 -21.39 -6.70
CA LEU A 70 -0.97 -20.51 -5.93
C LEU A 70 -0.49 -19.06 -5.88
N ASP A 71 0.61 -18.73 -6.55
CA ASP A 71 1.11 -17.37 -6.68
C ASP A 71 0.53 -16.75 -7.98
N PHE A 72 -0.11 -15.60 -7.83
CA PHE A 72 -0.76 -14.90 -8.93
C PHE A 72 -0.28 -13.46 -9.03
N ALA A 73 0.07 -13.02 -10.23
CA ALA A 73 0.36 -11.62 -10.50
C ALA A 73 -0.68 -11.05 -11.47
N ILE A 74 -1.10 -9.81 -11.23
CA ILE A 74 -1.95 -9.07 -12.15
C ILE A 74 -1.05 -8.21 -13.04
N THR A 75 -1.18 -8.36 -14.35
CA THR A 75 -0.62 -7.44 -15.35
C THR A 75 -1.70 -6.45 -15.75
N GLY A 76 -1.42 -5.16 -15.67
CA GLY A 76 -2.42 -4.09 -15.87
C GLY A 76 -2.93 -3.51 -14.57
N GLU A 77 -4.01 -2.75 -14.64
CA GLU A 77 -4.68 -2.16 -13.46
C GLU A 77 -5.57 -3.18 -12.76
N GLY A 78 -5.92 -2.94 -11.52
CA GLY A 78 -6.80 -3.79 -10.73
C GLY A 78 -6.14 -4.34 -9.46
N LEU A 79 -6.95 -4.82 -8.54
CA LEU A 79 -6.55 -5.35 -7.25
C LEU A 79 -7.32 -6.63 -6.96
N PHE A 80 -6.67 -7.59 -6.32
CA PHE A 80 -7.36 -8.73 -5.71
C PHE A 80 -8.20 -8.24 -4.54
N THR A 81 -9.33 -8.89 -4.34
CA THR A 81 -10.23 -8.60 -3.24
C THR A 81 -10.11 -9.68 -2.18
N VAL A 82 -9.93 -9.28 -0.92
CA VAL A 82 -9.91 -10.17 0.24
C VAL A 82 -10.96 -9.72 1.26
N LYS A 83 -11.54 -10.67 1.98
CA LYS A 83 -12.53 -10.38 3.01
C LYS A 83 -11.88 -10.42 4.38
N THR A 84 -11.93 -9.31 5.10
CA THR A 84 -11.41 -9.20 6.47
C THR A 84 -12.55 -9.06 7.47
N THR A 85 -12.24 -9.12 8.76
CA THR A 85 -13.22 -8.87 9.84
C THR A 85 -13.85 -7.49 9.79
N ASN A 86 -13.21 -6.53 9.10
CA ASN A 86 -13.64 -5.14 8.99
C ASN A 86 -14.25 -4.79 7.62
N GLY A 87 -14.50 -5.79 6.78
CA GLY A 87 -15.03 -5.60 5.44
C GLY A 87 -14.06 -6.07 4.35
N TYR A 88 -14.26 -5.57 3.14
CA TYR A 88 -13.43 -5.91 2.00
C TYR A 88 -12.17 -5.04 1.97
N GLU A 89 -11.06 -5.67 1.63
CA GLU A 89 -9.77 -5.04 1.40
C GLU A 89 -9.24 -5.44 0.03
N PHE A 90 -8.41 -4.58 -0.53
CA PHE A 90 -7.87 -4.74 -1.87
C PHE A 90 -6.35 -4.86 -1.80
N THR A 91 -5.77 -5.74 -2.61
CA THR A 91 -4.33 -5.99 -2.54
C THR A 91 -3.75 -6.35 -3.91
N ARG A 92 -2.46 -6.03 -4.10
CA ARG A 92 -1.66 -6.56 -5.21
C ARG A 92 -0.87 -7.81 -4.82
N LYS A 93 -0.89 -8.16 -3.53
CA LYS A 93 -0.27 -9.40 -3.08
C LYS A 93 -1.02 -10.59 -3.66
N GLY A 94 -0.31 -11.44 -4.36
CA GLY A 94 -0.87 -12.64 -4.97
C GLY A 94 -0.32 -13.94 -4.41
N ASN A 95 0.40 -13.90 -3.28
CA ASN A 95 0.93 -15.08 -2.60
C ASN A 95 -0.16 -15.73 -1.73
N PHE A 96 -1.04 -16.47 -2.38
CA PHE A 96 -2.16 -17.13 -1.73
C PHE A 96 -1.80 -18.55 -1.25
N ARG A 97 -2.65 -19.07 -0.38
CA ARG A 97 -2.60 -20.44 0.11
C ARG A 97 -4.01 -21.00 0.28
N ILE A 98 -4.13 -22.31 0.36
CA ILE A 98 -5.40 -22.96 0.68
C ILE A 98 -5.41 -23.25 2.18
N SER A 99 -6.49 -22.83 2.86
CA SER A 99 -6.71 -23.13 4.29
C SER A 99 -7.16 -24.57 4.47
N ASP A 100 -7.14 -25.05 5.73
CA ASP A 100 -7.63 -26.40 6.10
C ASP A 100 -9.12 -26.62 5.72
N ASP A 101 -9.90 -25.54 5.69
CA ASP A 101 -11.31 -25.53 5.27
C ASP A 101 -11.48 -25.39 3.74
N GLY A 102 -10.40 -25.41 2.98
CA GLY A 102 -10.41 -25.35 1.51
C GLY A 102 -10.60 -23.96 0.92
N PHE A 103 -10.58 -22.89 1.72
CA PHE A 103 -10.64 -21.51 1.21
C PHE A 103 -9.30 -21.05 0.66
N LEU A 104 -9.34 -20.34 -0.46
CA LEU A 104 -8.19 -19.59 -0.94
C LEU A 104 -8.02 -18.37 -0.04
N VAL A 105 -6.87 -18.23 0.66
CA VAL A 105 -6.62 -17.20 1.65
C VAL A 105 -5.30 -16.49 1.40
N ASP A 106 -5.19 -15.26 1.90
CA ASP A 106 -3.93 -14.50 1.95
C ASP A 106 -3.01 -15.01 3.08
N GLU A 107 -1.85 -14.38 3.26
CA GLU A 107 -0.88 -14.71 4.32
C GLU A 107 -1.45 -14.54 5.74
N ASN A 108 -2.45 -13.68 5.91
CA ASN A 108 -3.11 -13.40 7.20
C ASN A 108 -4.31 -14.33 7.46
N GLY A 109 -4.65 -15.20 6.51
CA GLY A 109 -5.80 -16.10 6.59
C GLY A 109 -7.13 -15.46 6.16
N ASN A 110 -7.10 -14.30 5.51
CA ASN A 110 -8.31 -13.67 4.99
C ASN A 110 -8.72 -14.34 3.67
N PRO A 111 -9.99 -14.74 3.50
CA PRO A 111 -10.47 -15.36 2.27
C PRO A 111 -10.37 -14.40 1.07
N VAL A 112 -9.89 -14.94 -0.06
CA VAL A 112 -9.93 -14.24 -1.35
C VAL A 112 -11.36 -14.30 -1.88
N VAL A 113 -11.82 -13.18 -2.42
CA VAL A 113 -13.17 -13.03 -2.94
C VAL A 113 -13.16 -13.17 -4.47
N GLY A 114 -14.02 -14.03 -4.95
CA GLY A 114 -14.35 -14.19 -6.36
C GLY A 114 -15.67 -13.52 -6.72
N LYS A 115 -16.06 -13.59 -8.00
CA LYS A 115 -17.34 -13.07 -8.48
C LYS A 115 -18.56 -13.72 -7.81
N GLY A 116 -18.42 -14.96 -7.33
CA GLY A 116 -19.46 -15.70 -6.61
C GLY A 116 -19.41 -15.59 -5.08
N GLY A 117 -18.50 -14.79 -4.53
CA GLY A 117 -18.24 -14.71 -3.09
C GLY A 117 -16.87 -15.27 -2.71
N GLU A 118 -16.69 -15.72 -1.47
CA GLU A 118 -15.44 -16.32 -0.99
C GLU A 118 -15.10 -17.59 -1.79
N ILE A 119 -13.85 -17.69 -2.23
CA ILE A 119 -13.40 -18.80 -3.07
C ILE A 119 -13.12 -20.01 -2.17
N ASN A 120 -13.98 -21.03 -2.27
CA ASN A 120 -13.80 -22.32 -1.61
C ASN A 120 -13.50 -23.40 -2.65
N LEU A 121 -12.38 -24.07 -2.50
CA LEU A 121 -11.88 -25.07 -3.44
C LEU A 121 -12.00 -26.51 -2.88
N GLN A 122 -12.57 -26.69 -1.68
CA GLN A 122 -12.61 -27.97 -0.96
C GLN A 122 -13.25 -29.09 -1.77
N GLU A 123 -14.34 -28.79 -2.50
CA GLU A 123 -15.05 -29.79 -3.31
C GLU A 123 -14.22 -30.33 -4.48
N TYR A 124 -13.22 -29.56 -4.94
CA TYR A 124 -12.37 -29.86 -6.09
C TYR A 124 -11.04 -30.52 -5.69
N LEU A 125 -10.65 -30.44 -4.40
CA LEU A 125 -9.37 -30.94 -3.88
C LEU A 125 -9.42 -32.42 -3.50
N ASN A 126 -10.20 -33.25 -4.24
CA ASN A 126 -10.39 -34.65 -3.97
C ASN A 126 -9.23 -35.51 -4.53
N GLY A 127 -8.06 -35.50 -3.85
CA GLY A 127 -6.91 -36.33 -4.20
C GLY A 127 -5.56 -35.73 -3.89
N GLU A 128 -4.49 -36.55 -3.93
CA GLU A 128 -3.13 -36.15 -3.60
C GLU A 128 -2.49 -35.18 -4.63
N GLN A 129 -3.05 -35.05 -5.82
CA GLN A 129 -2.59 -34.10 -6.86
C GLN A 129 -3.77 -33.42 -7.51
N SER A 130 -4.03 -32.20 -7.12
CA SER A 130 -4.99 -31.31 -7.80
C SER A 130 -4.23 -30.36 -8.71
N ASP A 131 -4.48 -30.46 -10.02
CA ASP A 131 -3.89 -29.55 -11.03
C ASP A 131 -4.69 -28.25 -11.05
N ILE A 132 -4.18 -27.22 -10.37
CA ILE A 132 -4.81 -25.89 -10.29
C ILE A 132 -4.28 -25.03 -11.44
N LYS A 133 -5.18 -24.56 -12.28
CA LYS A 133 -4.88 -23.66 -13.41
C LYS A 133 -5.67 -22.37 -13.29
N VAL A 134 -5.01 -21.27 -13.57
CA VAL A 134 -5.66 -19.94 -13.62
C VAL A 134 -5.50 -19.35 -15.00
N SER A 135 -6.62 -19.01 -15.62
CA SER A 135 -6.61 -18.34 -16.92
C SER A 135 -6.20 -16.88 -16.83
N ALA A 136 -5.80 -16.29 -17.95
CA ALA A 136 -5.47 -14.86 -18.03
C ALA A 136 -6.64 -13.95 -17.61
N LYS A 137 -7.88 -14.46 -17.62
CA LYS A 137 -9.08 -13.75 -17.18
C LYS A 137 -9.40 -13.93 -15.69
N GLY A 138 -8.55 -14.66 -14.95
CA GLY A 138 -8.74 -14.93 -13.52
C GLY A 138 -9.72 -16.06 -13.23
N GLU A 139 -10.04 -16.91 -14.22
CA GLU A 139 -10.86 -18.11 -14.02
C GLU A 139 -9.98 -19.21 -13.41
N ILE A 140 -10.37 -19.73 -12.27
CA ILE A 140 -9.69 -20.83 -11.58
C ILE A 140 -10.34 -22.14 -11.98
N SER A 141 -9.57 -23.07 -12.50
CA SER A 141 -9.98 -24.44 -12.81
C SER A 141 -9.11 -25.44 -12.07
N ILE A 142 -9.73 -26.54 -11.62
CA ILE A 142 -9.05 -27.65 -10.94
C ILE A 142 -9.41 -28.92 -11.67
N ASN A 143 -8.40 -29.66 -12.12
CA ASN A 143 -8.58 -30.88 -12.92
C ASN A 143 -9.51 -30.65 -14.13
N ASP A 144 -9.37 -29.51 -14.81
CA ASP A 144 -10.16 -29.01 -15.94
C ASP A 144 -11.64 -28.68 -15.61
N PHE A 145 -12.05 -28.72 -14.34
CA PHE A 145 -13.36 -28.23 -13.91
C PHE A 145 -13.26 -26.79 -13.46
N HIS A 146 -14.18 -25.91 -13.91
CA HIS A 146 -14.28 -24.54 -13.46
C HIS A 146 -14.69 -24.50 -11.98
N ALA A 147 -13.87 -23.89 -11.14
CA ALA A 147 -14.10 -23.79 -9.69
C ALA A 147 -14.58 -22.40 -9.27
N ALA A 148 -13.93 -21.33 -9.72
CA ALA A 148 -14.27 -19.97 -9.34
C ALA A 148 -13.66 -18.93 -10.31
N ASP A 149 -14.16 -17.69 -10.26
CA ASP A 149 -13.58 -16.52 -10.94
C ASP A 149 -13.06 -15.55 -9.91
N LEU A 150 -11.81 -15.09 -10.04
CA LEU A 150 -11.26 -14.01 -9.23
C LEU A 150 -12.04 -12.71 -9.43
N LEU A 151 -12.33 -12.00 -8.35
CA LEU A 151 -12.88 -10.66 -8.41
C LEU A 151 -11.71 -9.65 -8.40
N ILE A 152 -11.45 -9.06 -9.55
CA ILE A 152 -10.46 -8.01 -9.73
C ILE A 152 -11.18 -6.71 -9.96
N VAL A 153 -10.89 -5.72 -9.11
CA VAL A 153 -11.55 -4.43 -9.11
C VAL A 153 -10.56 -3.30 -9.30
N LYS A 154 -11.00 -2.24 -9.97
CA LYS A 154 -10.29 -0.98 -10.03
C LYS A 154 -10.83 -0.07 -8.93
N VAL A 155 -9.93 0.46 -8.13
CA VAL A 155 -10.24 1.40 -7.06
C VAL A 155 -9.53 2.70 -7.38
N ASP A 156 -10.29 3.75 -7.73
CA ASP A 156 -9.73 5.05 -8.11
C ASP A 156 -9.39 5.92 -6.90
N ASP A 157 -10.15 5.75 -5.80
CA ASP A 157 -9.94 6.48 -4.54
C ASP A 157 -9.87 5.47 -3.39
N TYR A 158 -8.66 5.07 -3.04
CA TYR A 158 -8.42 4.12 -1.97
C TYR A 158 -7.50 4.70 -0.91
N GLU A 159 -7.79 4.35 0.33
CA GLU A 159 -6.97 4.69 1.47
C GLU A 159 -6.15 3.47 1.90
N ARG A 160 -4.86 3.67 2.09
CA ARG A 160 -4.02 2.63 2.67
C ARG A 160 -4.23 2.57 4.17
N ARG A 161 -4.46 1.39 4.71
CA ARG A 161 -4.55 1.21 6.15
C ARG A 161 -3.22 1.50 6.84
N LYS A 162 -3.26 2.19 7.98
CA LYS A 162 -2.09 2.53 8.80
C LYS A 162 -1.31 1.31 9.31
N MET A 163 -1.91 0.12 9.36
CA MET A 163 -1.31 -1.10 9.94
C MET A 163 -1.28 -2.28 8.97
N GLY A 164 -1.57 -2.10 7.69
CA GLY A 164 -1.62 -3.17 6.71
C GLY A 164 -1.06 -2.76 5.36
N LEU A 165 -0.82 -3.76 4.53
CA LEU A 165 -0.34 -3.60 3.15
C LEU A 165 -1.50 -3.56 2.15
N ASN A 166 -2.72 -3.78 2.63
CA ASN A 166 -3.93 -3.76 1.83
C ASN A 166 -4.53 -2.35 1.79
N PHE A 167 -5.32 -2.12 0.77
CA PHE A 167 -6.06 -0.88 0.56
C PHE A 167 -7.51 -1.06 1.00
N SER A 168 -8.13 0.00 1.48
CA SER A 168 -9.56 0.08 1.70
C SER A 168 -10.18 1.11 0.76
N SER A 169 -11.42 0.92 0.36
CA SER A 169 -12.21 1.91 -0.38
C SER A 169 -13.30 2.46 0.51
N THR A 170 -13.69 3.70 0.27
CA THR A 170 -14.88 4.30 0.86
C THR A 170 -16.16 3.89 0.13
N GLN A 171 -16.02 3.29 -1.06
CA GLN A 171 -17.14 2.80 -1.89
C GLN A 171 -17.48 1.36 -1.53
N ASP A 172 -18.76 1.02 -1.64
CA ASP A 172 -19.20 -0.36 -1.51
C ASP A 172 -18.66 -1.22 -2.66
N ILE A 173 -18.32 -2.49 -2.38
CA ILE A 173 -17.76 -3.42 -3.37
C ILE A 173 -18.66 -3.59 -4.60
N ASN A 174 -19.97 -3.43 -4.43
CA ASN A 174 -20.94 -3.54 -5.51
C ASN A 174 -20.94 -2.33 -6.46
N ASP A 175 -20.42 -1.18 -6.00
CA ASP A 175 -20.31 0.05 -6.77
C ASP A 175 -18.95 0.20 -7.45
N LEU A 176 -17.97 -0.66 -7.08
CA LEU A 176 -16.66 -0.66 -7.69
C LEU A 176 -16.71 -1.23 -9.11
N ALA A 177 -16.08 -0.54 -10.03
CA ALA A 177 -15.94 -1.04 -11.39
C ALA A 177 -15.09 -2.31 -11.39
N MET A 178 -15.62 -3.41 -11.96
CA MET A 178 -14.79 -4.57 -12.27
C MET A 178 -13.78 -4.16 -13.34
N GLU A 179 -12.50 -4.43 -13.08
CA GLU A 179 -11.48 -4.19 -14.08
C GLU A 179 -11.66 -5.18 -15.23
N THR A 180 -11.55 -4.70 -16.45
CA THR A 180 -11.69 -5.50 -17.67
C THR A 180 -10.39 -5.59 -18.47
N GLU A 181 -9.46 -4.67 -18.23
CA GLU A 181 -8.17 -4.61 -18.93
C GLU A 181 -7.02 -5.11 -18.04
N PHE A 182 -7.13 -6.36 -17.60
CA PHE A 182 -6.08 -7.03 -16.82
C PHE A 182 -5.75 -8.41 -17.40
N SER A 183 -4.62 -8.94 -16.99
CA SER A 183 -4.26 -10.33 -17.23
C SER A 183 -3.65 -10.94 -15.96
N VAL A 184 -4.18 -12.08 -15.52
CA VAL A 184 -3.61 -12.83 -14.40
C VAL A 184 -2.52 -13.77 -14.92
N ARG A 185 -1.40 -13.81 -14.25
CA ARG A 185 -0.29 -14.74 -14.52
C ARG A 185 -0.12 -15.66 -13.32
N GLN A 186 -0.32 -16.94 -13.52
CA GLN A 186 -0.10 -17.99 -12.52
C GLN A 186 1.40 -18.30 -12.41
N GLY A 187 1.89 -18.57 -11.18
CA GLY A 187 3.30 -18.85 -10.92
C GLY A 187 4.20 -17.61 -10.89
N TYR A 188 3.62 -16.44 -10.80
CA TYR A 188 4.32 -15.16 -10.75
C TYR A 188 3.83 -14.30 -9.60
N LEU A 189 4.71 -13.43 -9.12
CA LEU A 189 4.39 -12.40 -8.13
C LEU A 189 4.89 -11.05 -8.61
N GLU A 190 4.24 -9.99 -8.13
CA GLU A 190 4.64 -8.60 -8.38
C GLU A 190 5.57 -8.12 -7.27
N GLU A 191 6.74 -7.58 -7.62
CA GLU A 191 7.65 -6.94 -6.67
C GLU A 191 7.12 -5.57 -6.23
N SER A 192 7.73 -5.04 -5.16
CA SER A 192 7.52 -3.66 -4.75
C SER A 192 7.96 -2.69 -5.86
N ASN A 193 7.18 -1.62 -6.10
CA ASN A 193 7.58 -0.56 -7.04
C ASN A 193 8.48 0.51 -6.38
N VAL A 194 9.04 0.23 -5.21
CA VAL A 194 9.94 1.12 -4.47
C VAL A 194 11.35 1.06 -5.05
N ASN A 195 11.91 2.20 -5.42
CA ASN A 195 13.32 2.27 -5.81
C ASN A 195 14.18 2.64 -4.58
N PRO A 196 15.06 1.74 -4.11
CA PRO A 196 15.85 1.96 -2.91
C PRO A 196 16.80 3.15 -3.02
N MET A 197 17.38 3.40 -4.20
CA MET A 197 18.30 4.52 -4.39
C MET A 197 17.60 5.86 -4.27
N VAL A 198 16.39 5.96 -4.83
CA VAL A 198 15.56 7.17 -4.74
C VAL A 198 15.09 7.40 -3.30
N GLU A 199 14.70 6.36 -2.58
CA GLU A 199 14.28 6.52 -1.19
C GLU A 199 15.44 6.87 -0.27
N LEU A 200 16.65 6.33 -0.49
CA LEU A 200 17.85 6.74 0.25
C LEU A 200 18.25 8.20 -0.01
N GLU A 201 18.17 8.66 -1.26
CA GLU A 201 18.38 10.06 -1.60
C GLU A 201 17.37 10.97 -0.89
N ASN A 202 16.09 10.59 -0.93
CA ASN A 202 15.01 11.29 -0.23
C ASN A 202 15.26 11.34 1.28
N MET A 203 15.75 10.25 1.89
CA MET A 203 16.08 10.18 3.30
C MET A 203 17.19 11.18 3.67
N ILE A 204 18.25 11.26 2.86
CA ILE A 204 19.35 12.21 3.07
C ILE A 204 18.84 13.65 2.99
N ASN A 205 17.99 13.95 2.00
CA ASN A 205 17.44 15.29 1.82
C ASN A 205 16.54 15.68 3.00
N VAL A 206 15.64 14.80 3.41
CA VAL A 206 14.76 15.03 4.57
C VAL A 206 15.55 15.17 5.87
N SER A 207 16.63 14.40 6.06
CA SER A 207 17.54 14.57 7.20
C SER A 207 18.18 15.97 7.26
N LYS A 208 18.63 16.49 6.11
CA LYS A 208 19.18 17.84 6.02
C LYS A 208 18.12 18.91 6.32
N ASP A 209 16.90 18.72 5.81
CA ASP A 209 15.78 19.63 6.08
C ASP A 209 15.42 19.64 7.56
N TYR A 210 15.39 18.47 8.19
CA TYR A 210 15.17 18.34 9.63
C TYR A 210 16.25 19.07 10.44
N GLU A 211 17.53 18.82 10.12
CA GLU A 211 18.65 19.49 10.79
C GLU A 211 18.58 21.02 10.64
N THR A 212 18.24 21.50 9.46
CA THR A 212 18.11 22.93 9.18
C THR A 212 16.96 23.54 9.99
N ALA A 213 15.80 22.89 10.01
CA ALA A 213 14.66 23.34 10.79
C ALA A 213 14.94 23.29 12.30
N TYR A 214 15.64 22.26 12.78
CA TYR A 214 16.07 22.15 14.17
C TYR A 214 17.02 23.30 14.58
N LYS A 215 18.04 23.58 13.77
CA LYS A 215 18.95 24.71 13.99
C LYS A 215 18.19 26.03 14.03
N MET A 216 17.20 26.23 13.17
CA MET A 216 16.39 27.44 13.17
C MET A 216 15.60 27.60 14.47
N VAL A 217 15.02 26.53 15.00
CA VAL A 217 14.31 26.56 16.31
C VAL A 217 15.28 26.95 17.42
N THR A 218 16.45 26.33 17.50
CA THR A 218 17.45 26.61 18.55
C THR A 218 18.00 28.05 18.46
N TYR A 219 18.19 28.58 17.24
CA TYR A 219 18.59 29.99 17.05
C TYR A 219 17.50 30.97 17.51
N LEU A 220 16.25 30.68 17.18
CA LEU A 220 15.12 31.52 17.59
C LEU A 220 14.92 31.48 19.11
N ASP A 221 15.11 30.33 19.73
CA ASP A 221 15.00 30.14 21.17
C ASP A 221 16.09 30.94 21.91
N SER A 222 17.36 30.81 21.50
CA SER A 222 18.49 31.58 22.06
C SER A 222 18.33 33.08 21.85
N SER A 223 17.70 33.50 20.75
CA SER A 223 17.42 34.93 20.51
C SER A 223 16.32 35.45 21.43
N LEU A 224 15.30 34.64 21.73
CA LEU A 224 14.25 34.99 22.71
C LEU A 224 14.81 35.10 24.11
N GLU A 225 15.68 34.19 24.53
CA GLU A 225 16.35 34.22 25.83
C GLU A 225 17.12 35.50 26.02
N LYS A 226 17.99 35.88 25.06
CA LYS A 226 18.75 37.14 25.08
C LYS A 226 17.85 38.36 25.11
N THR A 227 16.72 38.34 24.40
CA THR A 227 15.79 39.48 24.39
C THR A 227 15.08 39.62 25.74
N ASN A 228 14.78 38.51 26.40
CA ASN A 228 14.14 38.49 27.71
C ASN A 228 15.09 38.98 28.82
N ASP A 229 16.37 38.65 28.71
CA ASP A 229 17.41 39.12 29.62
C ASP A 229 17.64 40.66 29.51
N LEU A 230 17.58 41.21 28.28
CA LEU A 230 17.67 42.64 28.03
C LEU A 230 16.42 43.41 28.52
N GLY A 231 15.26 42.76 28.60
CA GLY A 231 14.02 43.38 29.10
C GLY A 231 13.88 43.36 30.64
N ARG A 232 14.82 42.77 31.36
CA ARG A 232 14.83 42.68 32.83
C ARG A 232 15.67 43.73 33.53
N ILE A 233 16.17 44.74 32.80
CA ILE A 233 16.92 45.90 33.34
C ILE A 233 15.97 47.04 33.64
#